data_ac504466037be38b816bfa1791bf8002
#
_entry.id   ac504466037be38b816bfa1791bf8002
#
_cell.length_a   1.000
_cell.length_b   1.000
_cell.length_c   1.000
_cell.angle_alpha   90.00
_cell.angle_beta   90.00
_cell.angle_gamma   90.00
#
_symmetry.space_group_name_H-M   'P 1'
#
loop_
_entity.id
_entity.type
_entity.pdbx_description
1 polymer ?
#
loop_
_entity_poly.entity_id
_entity_poly.type
_entity_poly.pdbx_seq_one_letter_code
_entity_poly.pdbx_strand_id
1 'polypeptide(L)'
;MALKFLLGICYILFFVFVPLYDKAYWPEPSKKSLTFKMIAATAFVGIGILGMFISDNSSQYANLMIVGLLLGWFGDLFMHIPHPPGNPRMSVVYIGAAGFLVGHIFYVTAFVKATASLIANYNFFAIPEIITFLVLFVAFALMLKPVFKFEYKNLFMQIALYMYSAFLMVMLIKCCVFGVSYYMAGAENGIAGMLILLVGGIFFFISDLTLGIRLLGSGKGNKTIKTVSLYAYFLAQLLLSTSILFIKV
;
A
#
# COMPACT_ATOMS: atom_id res chain seq x y z
N MET A 1 24.20 13.85 -11.24
CA MET A 1 24.95 12.92 -10.35
C MET A 1 24.42 12.94 -8.92
N ALA A 2 24.25 14.11 -8.28
CA ALA A 2 23.77 14.22 -6.89
C ALA A 2 22.42 13.52 -6.60
N LEU A 3 21.40 13.66 -7.46
CA LEU A 3 20.10 13.03 -7.26
C LEU A 3 20.17 11.48 -7.26
N LYS A 4 20.97 10.89 -8.15
CA LYS A 4 21.18 9.42 -8.18
C LYS A 4 21.88 8.93 -6.91
N PHE A 5 22.83 9.70 -6.37
CA PHE A 5 23.47 9.40 -5.10
C PHE A 5 22.48 9.46 -3.92
N LEU A 6 21.62 10.50 -3.86
CA LEU A 6 20.57 10.60 -2.85
C LEU A 6 19.55 9.47 -2.96
N LEU A 7 19.18 9.08 -4.18
CA LEU A 7 18.32 7.92 -4.41
C LEU A 7 18.94 6.64 -3.82
N GLY A 8 20.23 6.42 -4.04
CA GLY A 8 20.96 5.30 -3.44
C GLY A 8 20.93 5.32 -1.92
N ILE A 9 21.08 6.50 -1.30
CA ILE A 9 20.94 6.66 0.16
C ILE A 9 19.53 6.27 0.62
N CYS A 10 18.48 6.69 -0.09
CA CYS A 10 17.09 6.31 0.27
C CYS A 10 16.91 4.78 0.24
N TYR A 11 17.42 4.08 -0.78
CA TYR A 11 17.36 2.61 -0.82
C TYR A 11 18.15 1.98 0.35
N ILE A 12 19.35 2.48 0.67
CA ILE A 12 20.13 1.98 1.82
C ILE A 12 19.36 2.19 3.12
N LEU A 13 18.84 3.39 3.36
CA LEU A 13 18.03 3.68 4.55
C LEU A 13 16.82 2.74 4.64
N PHE A 14 16.12 2.53 3.53
CA PHE A 14 14.98 1.62 3.49
C PHE A 14 15.38 0.20 3.91
N PHE A 15 16.37 -0.40 3.27
CA PHE A 15 16.78 -1.79 3.55
C PHE A 15 17.41 -1.99 4.93
N VAL A 16 18.00 -0.94 5.52
CA VAL A 16 18.54 -0.98 6.88
C VAL A 16 17.42 -0.81 7.93
N PHE A 17 16.54 0.17 7.75
CA PHE A 17 15.60 0.55 8.80
C PHE A 17 14.34 -0.33 8.84
N VAL A 18 13.94 -0.98 7.76
CA VAL A 18 12.82 -1.95 7.79
C VAL A 18 13.10 -3.13 8.71
N PRO A 19 14.25 -3.85 8.63
CA PRO A 19 14.59 -4.90 9.58
C PRO A 19 14.80 -4.40 11.02
N LEU A 20 15.37 -3.20 11.20
CA LEU A 20 15.53 -2.60 12.52
C LEU A 20 14.18 -2.27 13.15
N TYR A 21 13.23 -1.79 12.35
CA TYR A 21 11.87 -1.57 12.78
C TYR A 21 11.19 -2.89 13.19
N ASP A 22 11.30 -3.95 12.38
CA ASP A 22 10.72 -5.27 12.73
C ASP A 22 11.22 -5.78 14.08
N LYS A 23 12.53 -5.67 14.33
CA LYS A 23 13.15 -6.07 15.61
C LYS A 23 12.71 -5.20 16.79
N ALA A 24 12.51 -3.90 16.57
CA ALA A 24 12.15 -2.95 17.62
C ALA A 24 10.64 -2.93 17.93
N TYR A 25 9.80 -3.44 17.02
CA TYR A 25 8.35 -3.46 17.14
C TYR A 25 7.84 -4.80 17.65
N TRP A 26 7.95 -5.06 18.93
CA TRP A 26 7.29 -6.18 19.58
C TRP A 26 7.42 -6.09 21.11
N PRO A 27 6.35 -6.35 21.89
CA PRO A 27 4.97 -6.63 21.45
C PRO A 27 4.18 -5.37 21.07
N GLU A 28 4.60 -4.19 21.52
CA GLU A 28 3.89 -2.91 21.37
C GLU A 28 4.76 -1.85 20.69
N PRO A 29 4.15 -0.82 20.08
CA PRO A 29 4.89 0.29 19.52
C PRO A 29 5.69 1.03 20.60
N SER A 30 6.94 1.38 20.29
CA SER A 30 7.82 2.16 21.12
C SER A 30 8.30 3.41 20.37
N LYS A 31 8.85 4.39 21.08
CA LYS A 31 9.50 5.55 20.44
C LYS A 31 10.57 5.12 19.44
N LYS A 32 11.38 4.11 19.80
CA LYS A 32 12.42 3.55 18.94
C LYS A 32 11.85 2.91 17.68
N SER A 33 10.80 2.09 17.81
CA SER A 33 10.15 1.47 16.66
C SER A 33 9.48 2.50 15.77
N LEU A 34 8.85 3.54 16.33
CA LEU A 34 8.30 4.65 15.57
C LEU A 34 9.38 5.37 14.77
N THR A 35 10.51 5.72 15.39
CA THR A 35 11.63 6.39 14.70
C THR A 35 12.11 5.56 13.52
N PHE A 36 12.36 4.26 13.70
CA PHE A 36 12.82 3.39 12.61
C PHE A 36 11.78 3.26 11.50
N LYS A 37 10.50 3.14 11.85
CA LYS A 37 9.41 3.13 10.89
C LYS A 37 9.37 4.40 10.06
N MET A 38 9.48 5.57 10.71
CA MET A 38 9.41 6.85 10.01
C MET A 38 10.62 7.11 9.12
N ILE A 39 11.81 6.64 9.48
CA ILE A 39 12.98 6.70 8.59
C ILE A 39 12.74 5.84 7.33
N ALA A 40 12.26 4.60 7.49
CA ALA A 40 11.94 3.74 6.36
C ALA A 40 10.80 4.32 5.49
N ALA A 41 9.77 4.92 6.12
CA ALA A 41 8.68 5.56 5.40
C ALA A 41 9.14 6.82 4.64
N THR A 42 9.99 7.65 5.26
CA THR A 42 10.59 8.80 4.58
C THR A 42 11.47 8.36 3.40
N ALA A 43 12.14 7.21 3.53
CA ALA A 43 12.95 6.66 2.46
C ALA A 43 12.11 6.27 1.23
N PHE A 44 10.97 5.58 1.38
CA PHE A 44 10.15 5.25 0.22
C PHE A 44 9.50 6.47 -0.42
N VAL A 45 9.08 7.48 0.36
CA VAL A 45 8.63 8.78 -0.20
C VAL A 45 9.76 9.45 -0.96
N GLY A 46 10.97 9.48 -0.39
CA GLY A 46 12.16 10.01 -1.04
C GLY A 46 12.49 9.32 -2.36
N ILE A 47 12.35 7.98 -2.42
CA ILE A 47 12.52 7.21 -3.66
C ILE A 47 11.53 7.69 -4.72
N GLY A 48 10.25 7.86 -4.38
CA GLY A 48 9.23 8.34 -5.31
C GLY A 48 9.53 9.76 -5.83
N ILE A 49 9.83 10.70 -4.93
CA ILE A 49 10.13 12.08 -5.29
C ILE A 49 11.40 12.17 -6.13
N LEU A 50 12.50 11.56 -5.69
CA LEU A 50 13.75 11.54 -6.44
C LEU A 50 13.61 10.81 -7.78
N GLY A 51 12.79 9.74 -7.79
CA GLY A 51 12.41 9.01 -9.00
C GLY A 51 11.79 9.92 -10.05
N MET A 52 10.82 10.75 -9.66
CA MET A 52 10.17 11.71 -10.52
C MET A 52 11.18 12.69 -11.16
N PHE A 53 12.08 13.26 -10.36
CA PHE A 53 13.10 14.19 -10.86
C PHE A 53 14.17 13.54 -11.73
N ILE A 54 14.59 12.30 -11.40
CA ILE A 54 15.64 11.59 -12.16
C ILE A 54 15.14 11.12 -13.51
N SER A 55 13.88 10.67 -13.57
CA SER A 55 13.24 10.21 -14.81
C SER A 55 12.61 11.34 -15.63
N ASP A 56 12.64 12.58 -15.13
CA ASP A 56 11.92 13.72 -15.71
C ASP A 56 10.43 13.40 -15.94
N ASN A 57 9.83 12.78 -14.94
CA ASN A 57 8.46 12.26 -15.00
C ASN A 57 7.50 13.20 -14.29
N SER A 58 7.04 14.22 -15.01
CA SER A 58 6.02 15.17 -14.52
C SER A 58 4.58 14.71 -14.79
N SER A 59 4.38 13.44 -15.09
CA SER A 59 3.06 12.89 -15.42
C SER A 59 2.06 12.99 -14.27
N GLN A 60 0.78 12.95 -14.62
CA GLN A 60 -0.29 12.91 -13.62
C GLN A 60 -0.20 11.66 -12.75
N TYR A 61 0.24 10.53 -13.34
CA TYR A 61 0.53 9.28 -12.60
C TYR A 61 1.53 9.53 -11.48
N ALA A 62 2.72 10.08 -11.77
CA ALA A 62 3.77 10.32 -10.80
C ALA A 62 3.30 11.25 -9.65
N ASN A 63 2.61 12.34 -9.99
CA ASN A 63 2.10 13.29 -9.00
C ASN A 63 1.09 12.63 -8.05
N LEU A 64 0.12 11.87 -8.57
CA LEU A 64 -0.89 11.17 -7.76
C LEU A 64 -0.27 10.07 -6.90
N MET A 65 0.71 9.34 -7.43
CA MET A 65 1.46 8.33 -6.68
C MET A 65 2.21 8.96 -5.49
N ILE A 66 2.87 10.11 -5.67
CA ILE A 66 3.57 10.82 -4.59
C ILE A 66 2.58 11.26 -3.50
N VAL A 67 1.41 11.77 -3.86
CA VAL A 67 0.37 12.12 -2.87
C VAL A 67 -0.07 10.88 -2.09
N GLY A 68 -0.28 9.74 -2.77
CA GLY A 68 -0.59 8.47 -2.12
C GLY A 68 0.50 8.00 -1.16
N LEU A 69 1.78 8.11 -1.55
CA LEU A 69 2.93 7.78 -0.69
C LEU A 69 3.01 8.68 0.56
N LEU A 70 2.77 9.99 0.40
CA LEU A 70 2.74 10.95 1.53
C LEU A 70 1.60 10.66 2.50
N LEU A 71 0.42 10.30 2.00
CA LEU A 71 -0.71 9.89 2.83
C LEU A 71 -0.45 8.54 3.53
N GLY A 72 0.26 7.62 2.89
CA GLY A 72 0.77 6.41 3.51
C GLY A 72 1.76 6.73 4.64
N TRP A 73 2.72 7.63 4.42
CA TRP A 73 3.64 8.13 5.43
C TRP A 73 2.91 8.73 6.64
N PHE A 74 1.88 9.54 6.38
CA PHE A 74 1.03 10.10 7.41
C PHE A 74 0.29 8.99 8.20
N GLY A 75 -0.28 8.02 7.49
CA GLY A 75 -0.91 6.85 8.09
C GLY A 75 0.06 6.06 8.98
N ASP A 76 1.29 5.88 8.54
CA ASP A 76 2.37 5.21 9.29
C ASP A 76 2.68 5.91 10.61
N LEU A 77 2.74 7.24 10.59
CA LEU A 77 2.97 8.04 11.78
C LEU A 77 1.88 7.79 12.83
N PHE A 78 0.62 7.98 12.44
CA PHE A 78 -0.51 7.90 13.39
C PHE A 78 -0.76 6.47 13.87
N MET A 79 -0.70 5.48 12.98
CA MET A 79 -0.88 4.06 13.36
C MET A 79 0.18 3.54 14.33
N HIS A 80 1.32 4.27 14.48
CA HIS A 80 2.45 3.81 15.29
C HIS A 80 2.80 4.70 16.46
N ILE A 81 1.96 5.70 16.77
CA ILE A 81 2.16 6.52 17.99
C ILE A 81 2.15 5.59 19.20
N PRO A 82 3.21 5.62 20.03
CA PRO A 82 3.30 4.79 21.22
C PRO A 82 2.13 5.04 22.18
N HIS A 83 1.62 3.97 22.75
CA HIS A 83 0.52 3.99 23.73
C HIS A 83 0.83 3.03 24.90
N PRO A 84 0.19 3.17 26.05
CA PRO A 84 0.31 2.21 27.14
C PRO A 84 -0.10 0.81 26.69
N PRO A 85 0.57 -0.25 27.17
CA PRO A 85 0.23 -1.62 26.81
C PRO A 85 -1.25 -1.93 27.02
N GLY A 86 -1.87 -2.57 26.01
CA GLY A 86 -3.28 -2.95 26.06
C GLY A 86 -4.30 -1.83 25.93
N ASN A 87 -3.87 -0.56 25.81
CA ASN A 87 -4.77 0.60 25.71
C ASN A 87 -4.46 1.49 24.49
N PRO A 88 -4.68 1.03 23.25
CA PRO A 88 -4.47 1.84 22.06
C PRO A 88 -5.47 3.00 22.04
N ARG A 89 -4.99 4.19 21.71
CA ARG A 89 -5.85 5.35 21.45
C ARG A 89 -6.55 5.17 20.10
N MET A 90 -7.76 4.60 20.11
CA MET A 90 -8.50 4.25 18.89
C MET A 90 -8.70 5.43 17.94
N SER A 91 -8.89 6.67 18.47
CA SER A 91 -8.96 7.87 17.62
C SER A 91 -7.73 8.07 16.74
N VAL A 92 -6.54 7.83 17.29
CA VAL A 92 -5.28 7.95 16.56
C VAL A 92 -5.16 6.86 15.50
N VAL A 93 -5.58 5.63 15.83
CA VAL A 93 -5.62 4.50 14.88
C VAL A 93 -6.59 4.81 13.71
N TYR A 94 -7.75 5.38 13.99
CA TYR A 94 -8.70 5.77 12.95
C TYR A 94 -8.18 6.89 12.05
N ILE A 95 -7.46 7.87 12.59
CA ILE A 95 -6.83 8.92 11.79
C ILE A 95 -5.78 8.30 10.84
N GLY A 96 -4.95 7.39 11.35
CA GLY A 96 -3.97 6.67 10.51
C GLY A 96 -4.63 5.84 9.43
N ALA A 97 -5.68 5.08 9.77
CA ALA A 97 -6.45 4.28 8.81
C ALA A 97 -7.12 5.14 7.74
N ALA A 98 -7.67 6.31 8.11
CA ALA A 98 -8.21 7.27 7.16
C ALA A 98 -7.14 7.80 6.20
N GLY A 99 -5.92 8.08 6.69
CA GLY A 99 -4.78 8.46 5.86
C GLY A 99 -4.47 7.41 4.79
N PHE A 100 -4.41 6.13 5.18
CA PHE A 100 -4.24 5.04 4.23
C PHE A 100 -5.39 4.93 3.23
N LEU A 101 -6.63 5.01 3.68
CA LEU A 101 -7.80 4.94 2.79
C LEU A 101 -7.77 6.06 1.73
N VAL A 102 -7.49 7.30 2.13
CA VAL A 102 -7.35 8.42 1.20
C VAL A 102 -6.16 8.19 0.26
N GLY A 103 -5.03 7.66 0.77
CA GLY A 103 -3.88 7.27 -0.05
C GLY A 103 -4.25 6.26 -1.14
N HIS A 104 -5.06 5.24 -0.81
CA HIS A 104 -5.57 4.28 -1.80
C HIS A 104 -6.43 4.94 -2.88
N ILE A 105 -7.25 5.95 -2.54
CA ILE A 105 -8.03 6.69 -3.52
C ILE A 105 -7.09 7.39 -4.53
N PHE A 106 -5.98 7.96 -4.07
CA PHE A 106 -4.99 8.58 -4.96
C PHE A 106 -4.29 7.54 -5.84
N TYR A 107 -3.92 6.37 -5.30
CA TYR A 107 -3.35 5.27 -6.11
C TYR A 107 -4.34 4.78 -7.17
N VAL A 108 -5.59 4.50 -6.80
CA VAL A 108 -6.64 4.10 -7.75
C VAL A 108 -6.82 5.15 -8.84
N THR A 109 -6.85 6.44 -8.47
CA THR A 109 -6.99 7.54 -9.41
C THR A 109 -5.79 7.60 -10.37
N ALA A 110 -4.56 7.37 -9.88
CA ALA A 110 -3.36 7.30 -10.70
C ALA A 110 -3.46 6.17 -11.73
N PHE A 111 -3.81 4.97 -11.30
CA PHE A 111 -3.95 3.81 -12.17
C PHE A 111 -5.04 3.99 -13.23
N VAL A 112 -6.22 4.49 -12.83
CA VAL A 112 -7.35 4.73 -13.74
C VAL A 112 -6.99 5.77 -14.81
N LYS A 113 -6.41 6.91 -14.42
CA LYS A 113 -6.04 7.96 -15.37
C LYS A 113 -4.91 7.52 -16.30
N ALA A 114 -3.93 6.81 -15.77
CA ALA A 114 -2.86 6.22 -16.58
C ALA A 114 -3.39 5.15 -17.55
N THR A 115 -4.34 4.30 -17.14
CA THR A 115 -4.99 3.34 -18.05
C THR A 115 -5.78 4.06 -19.15
N ALA A 116 -6.53 5.11 -18.78
CA ALA A 116 -7.33 5.89 -19.72
C ALA A 116 -6.47 6.63 -20.77
N SER A 117 -5.21 6.96 -20.46
CA SER A 117 -4.28 7.53 -21.47
C SER A 117 -3.75 6.48 -22.45
N LEU A 118 -3.80 5.20 -22.10
CA LEU A 118 -3.31 4.09 -22.94
C LEU A 118 -4.41 3.40 -23.75
N ILE A 119 -5.64 3.37 -23.22
CA ILE A 119 -6.77 2.67 -23.81
C ILE A 119 -7.86 3.69 -24.18
N ALA A 120 -8.12 3.81 -25.48
CA ALA A 120 -9.24 4.63 -25.96
C ALA A 120 -10.58 4.12 -25.39
N ASN A 121 -11.42 5.05 -24.96
CA ASN A 121 -12.73 4.75 -24.35
C ASN A 121 -12.68 3.81 -23.12
N TYR A 122 -11.60 3.87 -22.33
CA TYR A 122 -11.51 3.10 -21.09
C TYR A 122 -12.66 3.43 -20.15
N ASN A 123 -13.37 2.38 -19.70
CA ASN A 123 -14.46 2.49 -18.76
C ASN A 123 -14.01 2.04 -17.37
N PHE A 124 -14.18 2.90 -16.36
CA PHE A 124 -13.87 2.55 -14.98
C PHE A 124 -14.58 1.28 -14.48
N PHE A 125 -15.78 1.03 -14.96
CA PHE A 125 -16.59 -0.14 -14.63
C PHE A 125 -16.60 -1.16 -15.80
N ALA A 126 -15.44 -1.54 -16.31
CA ALA A 126 -15.37 -2.60 -17.31
C ALA A 126 -15.93 -3.93 -16.76
N ILE A 127 -16.73 -4.63 -17.55
CA ILE A 127 -17.43 -5.85 -17.12
C ILE A 127 -16.47 -6.90 -16.51
N PRO A 128 -15.31 -7.22 -17.10
CA PRO A 128 -14.37 -8.17 -16.51
C PRO A 128 -13.86 -7.74 -15.11
N GLU A 129 -13.66 -6.45 -14.91
CA GLU A 129 -13.22 -5.91 -13.62
C GLU A 129 -14.30 -6.02 -12.54
N ILE A 130 -15.57 -5.75 -12.92
CA ILE A 130 -16.72 -5.92 -12.02
C ILE A 130 -16.86 -7.38 -11.61
N ILE A 131 -16.78 -8.32 -12.56
CA ILE A 131 -16.85 -9.75 -12.27
C ILE A 131 -15.73 -10.16 -11.33
N THR A 132 -14.48 -9.76 -11.62
CA THR A 132 -13.32 -10.04 -10.78
C THR A 132 -13.51 -9.48 -9.37
N PHE A 133 -13.98 -8.25 -9.26
CA PHE A 133 -14.27 -7.62 -7.96
C PHE A 133 -15.31 -8.42 -7.18
N LEU A 134 -16.43 -8.78 -7.80
CA LEU A 134 -17.50 -9.53 -7.13
C LEU A 134 -17.02 -10.90 -6.66
N VAL A 135 -16.27 -11.63 -7.50
CA VAL A 135 -15.70 -12.93 -7.12
C VAL A 135 -14.76 -12.80 -5.94
N LEU A 136 -13.81 -11.87 -5.98
CA LEU A 136 -12.85 -11.66 -4.89
C LEU A 136 -13.55 -11.19 -3.61
N PHE A 137 -14.51 -10.28 -3.72
CA PHE A 137 -15.23 -9.74 -2.56
C PHE A 137 -16.11 -10.77 -1.88
N VAL A 138 -16.85 -11.57 -2.65
CA VAL A 138 -17.67 -12.68 -2.11
C VAL A 138 -16.78 -13.74 -1.48
N ALA A 139 -15.71 -14.17 -2.15
CA ALA A 139 -14.75 -15.13 -1.60
C ALA A 139 -14.16 -14.63 -0.26
N PHE A 140 -13.74 -13.38 -0.21
CA PHE A 140 -13.23 -12.76 1.01
C PHE A 140 -14.30 -12.72 2.12
N ALA A 141 -15.51 -12.28 1.81
CA ALA A 141 -16.61 -12.21 2.78
C ALA A 141 -16.95 -13.59 3.37
N LEU A 142 -16.94 -14.63 2.54
CA LEU A 142 -17.16 -16.01 2.99
C LEU A 142 -16.02 -16.54 3.88
N MET A 143 -14.78 -16.06 3.69
CA MET A 143 -13.62 -16.48 4.48
C MET A 143 -13.47 -15.76 5.83
N LEU A 144 -14.11 -14.60 6.02
CA LEU A 144 -13.90 -13.76 7.21
C LEU A 144 -14.12 -14.49 8.54
N LYS A 145 -15.25 -15.20 8.69
CA LYS A 145 -15.56 -15.93 9.92
C LYS A 145 -14.89 -17.31 10.00
N PRO A 146 -15.04 -18.23 9.01
CA PRO A 146 -14.55 -19.59 9.14
C PRO A 146 -13.01 -19.68 9.10
N VAL A 147 -12.35 -18.87 8.28
CA VAL A 147 -10.90 -18.95 8.09
C VAL A 147 -10.16 -17.96 8.98
N PHE A 148 -10.53 -16.70 8.92
CA PHE A 148 -9.81 -15.62 9.61
C PHE A 148 -10.33 -15.37 11.02
N LYS A 149 -11.47 -15.95 11.41
CA LYS A 149 -12.10 -15.83 12.75
C LYS A 149 -12.23 -14.37 13.19
N PHE A 150 -12.71 -13.51 12.30
CA PHE A 150 -12.94 -12.11 12.61
C PHE A 150 -14.06 -11.94 13.64
N GLU A 151 -13.80 -11.12 14.64
CA GLU A 151 -14.73 -10.73 15.69
C GLU A 151 -15.05 -9.24 15.58
N TYR A 152 -16.32 -8.91 15.46
CA TYR A 152 -16.79 -7.53 15.37
C TYR A 152 -17.37 -7.07 16.70
N LYS A 153 -16.91 -5.93 17.21
CA LYS A 153 -17.47 -5.33 18.44
C LYS A 153 -18.84 -4.70 18.20
N ASN A 154 -19.10 -4.21 16.99
CA ASN A 154 -20.35 -3.59 16.59
C ASN A 154 -20.51 -3.58 15.07
N LEU A 155 -21.72 -3.22 14.60
CA LEU A 155 -22.07 -3.14 13.18
C LEU A 155 -21.20 -2.11 12.42
N PHE A 156 -20.86 -0.98 13.04
CA PHE A 156 -20.03 0.05 12.42
C PHE A 156 -18.65 -0.52 12.03
N MET A 157 -18.01 -1.26 12.93
CA MET A 157 -16.72 -1.89 12.69
C MET A 157 -16.79 -2.92 11.56
N GLN A 158 -17.89 -3.67 11.48
CA GLN A 158 -18.11 -4.63 10.40
C GLN A 158 -18.25 -3.93 9.05
N ILE A 159 -19.08 -2.88 8.97
CA ILE A 159 -19.27 -2.08 7.75
C ILE A 159 -17.94 -1.45 7.31
N ALA A 160 -17.22 -0.83 8.25
CA ALA A 160 -15.91 -0.21 7.96
C ALA A 160 -14.90 -1.19 7.38
N LEU A 161 -14.87 -2.44 7.90
CA LEU A 161 -13.99 -3.48 7.36
C LEU A 161 -14.38 -3.87 5.92
N TYR A 162 -15.68 -4.09 5.65
CA TYR A 162 -16.13 -4.43 4.29
C TYR A 162 -15.83 -3.30 3.30
N MET A 163 -16.09 -2.05 3.69
CA MET A 163 -15.79 -0.88 2.85
C MET A 163 -14.30 -0.76 2.56
N TYR A 164 -13.46 -0.89 3.60
CA TYR A 164 -12.01 -0.86 3.44
C TYR A 164 -11.51 -1.98 2.52
N SER A 165 -12.01 -3.20 2.72
CA SER A 165 -11.64 -4.35 1.89
C SER A 165 -12.09 -4.20 0.44
N ALA A 166 -13.24 -3.59 0.19
CA ALA A 166 -13.72 -3.28 -1.16
C ALA A 166 -12.78 -2.29 -1.86
N PHE A 167 -12.38 -1.21 -1.19
CA PHE A 167 -11.40 -0.26 -1.74
C PHE A 167 -10.05 -0.90 -2.05
N LEU A 168 -9.57 -1.77 -1.17
CA LEU A 168 -8.31 -2.50 -1.36
C LEU A 168 -8.37 -3.42 -2.59
N MET A 169 -9.49 -4.10 -2.81
CA MET A 169 -9.70 -4.94 -3.99
C MET A 169 -9.78 -4.12 -5.27
N VAL A 170 -10.47 -2.98 -5.25
CA VAL A 170 -10.50 -2.05 -6.39
C VAL A 170 -9.08 -1.57 -6.70
N MET A 171 -8.29 -1.19 -5.69
CA MET A 171 -6.89 -0.79 -5.87
C MET A 171 -6.07 -1.91 -6.55
N LEU A 172 -6.17 -3.14 -6.06
CA LEU A 172 -5.46 -4.29 -6.63
C LEU A 172 -5.85 -4.50 -8.10
N ILE A 173 -7.16 -4.52 -8.42
CA ILE A 173 -7.65 -4.72 -9.78
C ILE A 173 -7.14 -3.61 -10.71
N LYS A 174 -7.28 -2.34 -10.30
CA LYS A 174 -6.84 -1.20 -11.12
C LYS A 174 -5.33 -1.18 -11.32
N CYS A 175 -4.57 -1.56 -10.29
CA CYS A 175 -3.13 -1.72 -10.39
C CYS A 175 -2.74 -2.81 -11.41
N CYS A 176 -3.41 -3.96 -11.38
CA CYS A 176 -3.19 -5.06 -12.32
C CYS A 176 -3.58 -4.66 -13.76
N VAL A 177 -4.76 -4.07 -13.94
CA VAL A 177 -5.23 -3.61 -15.26
C VAL A 177 -4.26 -2.59 -15.85
N PHE A 178 -3.84 -1.60 -15.06
CA PHE A 178 -2.88 -0.61 -15.53
C PHE A 178 -1.53 -1.26 -15.89
N GLY A 179 -0.98 -2.13 -15.05
CA GLY A 179 0.29 -2.80 -15.31
C GLY A 179 0.27 -3.60 -16.62
N VAL A 180 -0.78 -4.39 -16.83
CA VAL A 180 -0.96 -5.16 -18.07
C VAL A 180 -1.15 -4.23 -19.28
N SER A 181 -1.97 -3.19 -19.15
CA SER A 181 -2.20 -2.22 -20.23
C SER A 181 -0.93 -1.48 -20.63
N TYR A 182 -0.09 -1.12 -19.65
CA TYR A 182 1.19 -0.48 -19.87
C TYR A 182 2.16 -1.36 -20.69
N TYR A 183 2.20 -2.65 -20.35
CA TYR A 183 2.98 -3.63 -21.11
C TYR A 183 2.43 -3.81 -22.53
N MET A 184 1.11 -3.99 -22.69
CA MET A 184 0.47 -4.23 -23.98
C MET A 184 0.53 -3.02 -24.92
N ALA A 185 0.63 -1.80 -24.38
CA ALA A 185 0.84 -0.59 -25.16
C ALA A 185 2.26 -0.49 -25.74
N GLY A 186 3.15 -1.45 -25.49
CA GLY A 186 4.54 -1.42 -25.99
C GLY A 186 5.38 -0.31 -25.35
N ALA A 187 5.02 0.15 -24.15
CA ALA A 187 5.73 1.23 -23.48
C ALA A 187 7.18 0.85 -23.16
N GLU A 188 8.06 1.86 -23.16
CA GLU A 188 9.43 1.68 -22.71
C GLU A 188 9.45 1.11 -21.28
N ASN A 189 10.24 0.09 -21.04
CA ASN A 189 10.25 -0.67 -19.78
C ASN A 189 8.91 -1.37 -19.43
N GLY A 190 8.05 -1.69 -20.42
CA GLY A 190 6.71 -2.25 -20.19
C GLY A 190 6.70 -3.48 -19.28
N ILE A 191 7.62 -4.45 -19.47
CA ILE A 191 7.71 -5.63 -18.60
C ILE A 191 8.07 -5.25 -17.16
N ALA A 192 9.08 -4.40 -16.98
CA ALA A 192 9.51 -3.98 -15.64
C ALA A 192 8.39 -3.20 -14.93
N GLY A 193 7.75 -2.26 -15.62
CA GLY A 193 6.60 -1.50 -15.10
C GLY A 193 5.43 -2.40 -14.71
N MET A 194 5.07 -3.35 -15.56
CA MET A 194 4.03 -4.34 -15.27
C MET A 194 4.36 -5.15 -14.02
N LEU A 195 5.55 -5.74 -13.96
CA LEU A 195 5.94 -6.59 -12.82
C LEU A 195 6.00 -5.81 -11.50
N ILE A 196 6.55 -4.60 -11.51
CA ILE A 196 6.61 -3.73 -10.33
C ILE A 196 5.20 -3.44 -9.81
N LEU A 197 4.25 -3.11 -10.69
CA LEU A 197 2.88 -2.84 -10.31
C LEU A 197 2.16 -4.10 -9.81
N LEU A 198 2.22 -5.21 -10.54
CA LEU A 198 1.55 -6.47 -10.14
C LEU A 198 2.05 -6.94 -8.78
N VAL A 199 3.36 -7.02 -8.61
CA VAL A 199 3.96 -7.47 -7.35
C VAL A 199 3.68 -6.48 -6.22
N GLY A 200 3.80 -5.17 -6.49
CA GLY A 200 3.49 -4.12 -5.53
C GLY A 200 2.03 -4.16 -5.05
N GLY A 201 1.07 -4.27 -5.97
CA GLY A 201 -0.36 -4.38 -5.65
C GLY A 201 -0.69 -5.64 -4.84
N ILE A 202 -0.13 -6.80 -5.22
CA ILE A 202 -0.31 -8.06 -4.48
C ILE A 202 0.24 -7.96 -3.07
N PHE A 203 1.46 -7.44 -2.89
CA PHE A 203 2.04 -7.29 -1.55
C PHE A 203 1.27 -6.26 -0.70
N PHE A 204 0.72 -5.22 -1.31
CA PHE A 204 -0.14 -4.28 -0.60
C PHE A 204 -1.41 -4.98 -0.08
N PHE A 205 -2.06 -5.75 -0.93
CA PHE A 205 -3.24 -6.54 -0.54
C PHE A 205 -2.92 -7.53 0.59
N ILE A 206 -1.81 -8.28 0.49
CA ILE A 206 -1.36 -9.22 1.53
C ILE A 206 -1.08 -8.49 2.85
N SER A 207 -0.45 -7.33 2.79
CA SER A 207 -0.17 -6.52 3.98
C SER A 207 -1.43 -6.15 4.74
N ASP A 208 -2.42 -5.60 4.04
CA ASP A 208 -3.63 -5.10 4.68
C ASP A 208 -4.56 -6.23 5.13
N LEU A 209 -4.61 -7.33 4.36
CA LEU A 209 -5.29 -8.55 4.79
C LEU A 209 -4.70 -9.09 6.10
N THR A 210 -3.37 -9.22 6.16
CA THR A 210 -2.68 -9.73 7.36
C THR A 210 -2.76 -8.76 8.53
N LEU A 211 -2.77 -7.44 8.27
CA LEU A 211 -3.05 -6.42 9.28
C LEU A 211 -4.47 -6.58 9.85
N GLY A 212 -5.46 -6.78 9.00
CA GLY A 212 -6.84 -7.06 9.42
C GLY A 212 -6.93 -8.32 10.29
N ILE A 213 -6.34 -9.43 9.85
CA ILE A 213 -6.28 -10.70 10.60
C ILE A 213 -5.61 -10.50 11.97
N ARG A 214 -4.58 -9.67 12.05
CA ARG A 214 -3.89 -9.35 13.31
C ARG A 214 -4.74 -8.51 14.26
N LEU A 215 -5.46 -7.53 13.74
CA LEU A 215 -6.24 -6.59 14.56
C LEU A 215 -7.58 -7.16 15.01
N LEU A 216 -8.26 -7.89 14.14
CA LEU A 216 -9.66 -8.30 14.29
C LEU A 216 -9.88 -9.81 14.26
N GLY A 217 -8.89 -10.60 13.84
CA GLY A 217 -9.03 -12.02 13.62
C GLY A 217 -8.16 -12.89 14.53
N SER A 218 -7.93 -14.11 14.07
CA SER A 218 -7.13 -15.15 14.76
C SER A 218 -5.65 -14.82 14.91
N GLY A 219 -5.18 -13.74 14.27
CA GLY A 219 -3.77 -13.32 14.30
C GLY A 219 -3.40 -12.40 15.46
N LYS A 220 -4.31 -12.11 16.39
CA LYS A 220 -4.01 -11.28 17.56
C LYS A 220 -2.84 -11.86 18.35
N GLY A 221 -1.82 -11.03 18.61
CA GLY A 221 -0.61 -11.46 19.35
C GLY A 221 0.34 -12.38 18.57
N ASN A 222 0.09 -12.65 17.27
CA ASN A 222 0.97 -13.48 16.46
C ASN A 222 2.10 -12.67 15.83
N LYS A 223 3.34 -12.93 16.26
CA LYS A 223 4.55 -12.24 15.77
C LYS A 223 4.81 -12.50 14.29
N THR A 224 4.58 -13.72 13.81
CA THR A 224 4.81 -14.08 12.40
C THR A 224 3.87 -13.31 11.48
N ILE A 225 2.57 -13.26 11.81
CA ILE A 225 1.58 -12.49 11.03
C ILE A 225 1.94 -11.00 11.02
N LYS A 226 2.40 -10.45 12.16
CA LYS A 226 2.90 -9.08 12.25
C LYS A 226 4.08 -8.85 11.31
N THR A 227 5.08 -9.74 11.33
CA THR A 227 6.28 -9.63 10.48
C THR A 227 5.92 -9.74 8.99
N VAL A 228 5.04 -10.67 8.61
CA VAL A 228 4.54 -10.79 7.23
C VAL A 228 3.84 -9.51 6.78
N SER A 229 2.91 -8.99 7.58
CA SER A 229 2.21 -7.73 7.30
C SER A 229 3.19 -6.57 7.08
N LEU A 230 4.20 -6.46 7.94
CA LEU A 230 5.19 -5.39 7.91
C LEU A 230 6.05 -5.45 6.64
N TYR A 231 6.64 -6.60 6.35
CA TYR A 231 7.51 -6.73 5.16
C TYR A 231 6.70 -6.61 3.87
N ALA A 232 5.49 -7.17 3.80
CA ALA A 232 4.61 -7.01 2.65
C ALA A 232 4.28 -5.53 2.41
N TYR A 233 3.94 -4.77 3.47
CA TYR A 233 3.68 -3.34 3.39
C TYR A 233 4.86 -2.55 2.83
N PHE A 234 6.03 -2.70 3.46
CA PHE A 234 7.20 -1.94 3.02
C PHE A 234 7.64 -2.33 1.61
N LEU A 235 7.58 -3.62 1.25
CA LEU A 235 7.90 -4.04 -0.11
C LEU A 235 6.90 -3.45 -1.13
N ALA A 236 5.61 -3.42 -0.81
CA ALA A 236 4.61 -2.77 -1.66
C ALA A 236 4.92 -1.28 -1.86
N GLN A 237 5.19 -0.55 -0.78
CA GLN A 237 5.53 0.88 -0.85
C GLN A 237 6.83 1.12 -1.62
N LEU A 238 7.84 0.26 -1.46
CA LEU A 238 9.08 0.32 -2.23
C LEU A 238 8.82 0.15 -3.74
N LEU A 239 8.03 -0.85 -4.11
CA LEU A 239 7.71 -1.12 -5.51
C LEU A 239 6.86 0.01 -6.12
N LEU A 240 5.83 0.48 -5.41
CA LEU A 240 5.00 1.58 -5.87
C LEU A 240 5.79 2.90 -6.00
N SER A 241 6.69 3.21 -5.08
CA SER A 241 7.56 4.38 -5.19
C SER A 241 8.55 4.25 -6.33
N THR A 242 9.12 3.05 -6.52
CA THR A 242 10.07 2.75 -7.59
C THR A 242 9.40 2.78 -8.98
N SER A 243 8.08 2.48 -9.06
CA SER A 243 7.33 2.51 -10.33
C SER A 243 7.41 3.87 -11.02
N ILE A 244 7.54 4.97 -10.27
CA ILE A 244 7.65 6.33 -10.80
C ILE A 244 8.92 6.53 -11.67
N LEU A 245 9.98 5.74 -11.42
CA LEU A 245 11.19 5.76 -12.24
C LEU A 245 10.99 5.13 -13.63
N PHE A 246 10.11 4.14 -13.73
CA PHE A 246 9.96 3.31 -14.92
C PHE A 246 8.74 3.65 -15.76
N ILE A 247 7.68 4.19 -15.15
CA ILE A 247 6.38 4.42 -15.78
C ILE A 247 6.23 5.88 -16.14
N LYS A 248 6.16 6.15 -17.45
CA LYS A 248 5.91 7.48 -18.01
C LYS A 248 4.64 7.43 -18.87
N VAL A 249 3.56 8.07 -18.42
CA VAL A 249 2.24 8.13 -19.10
C VAL A 249 1.60 9.48 -18.90
#